data_64e9258f711b7f5c45f56d6b44a2afbb
#
_entry.id   64e9258f711b7f5c45f56d6b44a2afbb
#
_cell.length_a   1.000
_cell.length_b   1.000
_cell.length_c   1.000
_cell.angle_alpha   90.00
_cell.angle_beta   90.00
_cell.angle_gamma   90.00
#
_symmetry.space_group_name_H-M   'P 1'
#
loop_
_entity.id
_entity.type
_entity.pdbx_description
1 polymer ?
#
loop_
_entity_poly.entity_id
_entity_poly.type
_entity_poly.pdbx_seq_one_letter_code
_entity_poly.pdbx_strand_id
1 'polypeptide(L)'
;MGLINFSLRNRFAVLAGAISMCVLGAAVIPGITIDILPDFKKPVVVSFFSYPGLPTMDMEKSVTSRVERALTLAGKIEHQESRTVPGAAVIKVFFQPGADASSAMNDIVNLEASDMFHLPPGIEWPFTLRSEPANLPVVLAAISGEGLSEKQLYTIGYYAVRNKMGGLKGVQIPHPFGGKFRQMMVYVDPAKLQAYHVSAADVVDAMRKSNLVLAAGSARLGGTDYQIHPRNTLPTIEEIEAIPITIRDQRPIFIRDVARVADDAALQYNIVRVNGKRSVYCPLLREPGENTIAVVDRIYEGIGSEIPKMKERGDIPEKTEVTLVSDQSSYIRTAMKTLLVQICLGSLLVAIVVAVFLRRLLPTVIIVATILFAILIGALGFAFSGQTINVMTLG
;
A
#
# COMPACT_ATOMS: atom_id res chain seq x y z
N MET A 1 -34.38 -20.38 -37.89
CA MET A 1 -34.48 -19.80 -39.26
C MET A 1 -34.94 -18.35 -39.27
N GLY A 2 -35.62 -17.81 -38.23
CA GLY A 2 -36.16 -16.42 -38.23
C GLY A 2 -35.10 -15.30 -38.30
N LEU A 3 -33.98 -15.43 -37.57
CA LEU A 3 -32.95 -14.38 -37.49
C LEU A 3 -32.21 -14.22 -38.81
N ILE A 4 -31.91 -15.29 -39.51
CA ILE A 4 -31.21 -15.27 -40.81
C ILE A 4 -32.10 -14.64 -41.86
N ASN A 5 -33.38 -15.04 -41.94
CA ASN A 5 -34.35 -14.45 -42.90
C ASN A 5 -34.61 -12.98 -42.58
N PHE A 6 -34.66 -12.59 -41.31
CA PHE A 6 -34.80 -11.17 -40.93
C PHE A 6 -33.58 -10.35 -41.38
N SER A 7 -32.36 -10.86 -41.14
CA SER A 7 -31.13 -10.18 -41.55
C SER A 7 -31.00 -10.00 -43.05
N LEU A 8 -31.37 -11.02 -43.84
CA LEU A 8 -31.32 -10.95 -45.29
C LEU A 8 -32.37 -9.98 -45.84
N ARG A 9 -33.53 -9.91 -45.19
CA ARG A 9 -34.64 -9.02 -45.64
C ARG A 9 -34.39 -7.56 -45.26
N ASN A 10 -33.70 -7.31 -44.11
CA ASN A 10 -33.48 -5.97 -43.57
C ASN A 10 -31.99 -5.58 -43.57
N ARG A 11 -31.34 -5.67 -44.74
CA ARG A 11 -29.89 -5.41 -44.90
C ARG A 11 -29.41 -4.06 -44.32
N PHE A 12 -30.23 -3.01 -44.44
CA PHE A 12 -29.89 -1.68 -43.91
C PHE A 12 -29.97 -1.61 -42.38
N ALA A 13 -30.92 -2.32 -41.76
CA ALA A 13 -31.02 -2.42 -40.32
C ALA A 13 -29.80 -3.17 -39.72
N VAL A 14 -29.36 -4.22 -40.40
CA VAL A 14 -28.13 -4.95 -39.99
C VAL A 14 -26.89 -4.08 -40.11
N LEU A 15 -26.79 -3.32 -41.24
CA LEU A 15 -25.66 -2.40 -41.42
C LEU A 15 -25.65 -1.28 -40.37
N ALA A 16 -26.81 -0.67 -40.10
CA ALA A 16 -26.94 0.36 -39.06
C ALA A 16 -26.60 -0.18 -37.67
N GLY A 17 -27.06 -1.39 -37.32
CA GLY A 17 -26.72 -2.06 -36.08
C GLY A 17 -25.22 -2.35 -35.95
N ALA A 18 -24.58 -2.81 -37.02
CA ALA A 18 -23.15 -3.05 -37.07
C ALA A 18 -22.34 -1.76 -36.88
N ILE A 19 -22.70 -0.68 -37.57
CA ILE A 19 -22.06 0.64 -37.42
C ILE A 19 -22.23 1.16 -35.96
N SER A 20 -23.46 1.06 -35.44
CA SER A 20 -23.73 1.48 -34.06
C SER A 20 -22.88 0.70 -33.04
N MET A 21 -22.75 -0.61 -33.21
CA MET A 21 -21.87 -1.44 -32.37
C MET A 21 -20.38 -1.08 -32.48
N CYS A 22 -19.92 -0.75 -33.70
CA CYS A 22 -18.56 -0.27 -33.91
C CYS A 22 -18.29 1.04 -33.14
N VAL A 23 -19.21 2.00 -33.28
CA VAL A 23 -19.07 3.30 -32.61
C VAL A 23 -19.11 3.14 -31.09
N LEU A 24 -20.04 2.35 -30.57
CA LEU A 24 -20.14 2.06 -29.14
C LEU A 24 -18.91 1.30 -28.62
N GLY A 25 -18.47 0.27 -29.34
CA GLY A 25 -17.27 -0.49 -28.96
C GLY A 25 -16.02 0.39 -28.92
N ALA A 26 -15.82 1.20 -29.96
CA ALA A 26 -14.68 2.12 -30.00
C ALA A 26 -14.73 3.21 -28.91
N ALA A 27 -15.91 3.67 -28.52
CA ALA A 27 -16.08 4.65 -27.45
C ALA A 27 -15.86 4.06 -26.05
N VAL A 28 -16.15 2.77 -25.85
CA VAL A 28 -16.08 2.10 -24.55
C VAL A 28 -14.67 1.58 -24.25
N ILE A 29 -13.92 1.12 -25.26
CA ILE A 29 -12.57 0.53 -25.08
C ILE A 29 -11.63 1.41 -24.24
N PRO A 30 -11.53 2.74 -24.44
CA PRO A 30 -10.63 3.58 -23.62
C PRO A 30 -11.01 3.65 -22.15
N GLY A 31 -12.26 3.36 -21.81
CA GLY A 31 -12.78 3.37 -20.44
C GLY A 31 -12.61 2.04 -19.68
N ILE A 32 -12.22 0.97 -20.36
CA ILE A 32 -12.02 -0.33 -19.69
C ILE A 32 -10.71 -0.29 -18.91
N THR A 33 -10.78 -0.65 -17.63
CA THR A 33 -9.59 -0.75 -16.79
C THR A 33 -8.69 -1.90 -17.26
N ILE A 34 -7.40 -1.60 -17.40
CA ILE A 34 -6.39 -2.57 -17.82
C ILE A 34 -5.52 -2.89 -16.60
N ASP A 35 -5.37 -4.18 -16.30
CA ASP A 35 -4.60 -4.66 -15.16
C ASP A 35 -3.72 -5.87 -15.55
N ILE A 36 -2.87 -6.36 -14.64
CA ILE A 36 -2.11 -7.60 -14.82
C ILE A 36 -2.96 -8.80 -14.44
N LEU A 37 -3.59 -8.73 -13.28
CA LEU A 37 -4.40 -9.81 -12.69
C LEU A 37 -5.88 -9.44 -12.71
N PRO A 38 -6.76 -10.43 -12.81
CA PRO A 38 -8.19 -10.20 -12.61
C PRO A 38 -8.45 -9.75 -11.17
N ASP A 39 -9.54 -9.03 -10.99
CA ASP A 39 -10.02 -8.65 -9.68
C ASP A 39 -10.53 -9.89 -8.94
N PHE A 40 -9.69 -10.41 -8.03
CA PHE A 40 -10.06 -11.52 -7.18
C PHE A 40 -11.02 -10.99 -6.10
N LYS A 41 -12.31 -11.14 -6.29
CA LYS A 41 -13.35 -10.73 -5.32
C LYS A 41 -13.29 -11.58 -4.03
N LYS A 42 -12.09 -11.75 -3.48
CA LYS A 42 -11.80 -12.43 -2.23
C LYS A 42 -11.13 -11.43 -1.28
N PRO A 43 -11.85 -10.84 -0.34
CA PRO A 43 -11.26 -9.95 0.64
C PRO A 43 -10.30 -10.70 1.55
N VAL A 44 -9.18 -10.06 1.87
CA VAL A 44 -8.23 -10.52 2.88
C VAL A 44 -8.03 -9.38 3.87
N VAL A 45 -8.19 -9.66 5.14
CA VAL A 45 -7.89 -8.71 6.22
C VAL A 45 -6.63 -9.17 6.93
N VAL A 46 -5.68 -8.26 7.11
CA VAL A 46 -4.39 -8.54 7.73
C VAL A 46 -4.25 -7.68 8.98
N SER A 47 -4.03 -8.34 10.11
CA SER A 47 -3.88 -7.70 11.41
C SER A 47 -2.47 -7.91 11.93
N PHE A 48 -1.85 -6.84 12.41
CA PHE A 48 -0.53 -6.83 13.00
C PHE A 48 -0.64 -6.53 14.49
N PHE A 49 -0.16 -7.45 15.31
CA PHE A 49 -0.06 -7.29 16.75
C PHE A 49 1.40 -7.09 17.13
N SER A 50 1.68 -6.08 17.97
CA SER A 50 3.02 -5.74 18.46
C SER A 50 3.05 -5.82 19.97
N TYR A 51 3.99 -6.59 20.49
CA TYR A 51 4.32 -6.65 21.92
C TYR A 51 5.82 -6.85 22.10
N PRO A 52 6.61 -5.80 21.94
CA PRO A 52 8.07 -5.88 21.98
C PRO A 52 8.59 -6.54 23.26
N GLY A 53 9.52 -7.48 23.10
CA GLY A 53 10.14 -8.19 24.20
C GLY A 53 9.48 -9.51 24.60
N LEU A 54 8.30 -9.85 24.07
CA LEU A 54 7.66 -11.13 24.35
C LEU A 54 8.28 -12.26 23.50
N PRO A 55 8.71 -13.39 24.10
CA PRO A 55 9.20 -14.55 23.35
C PRO A 55 8.13 -15.14 22.43
N THR A 56 8.54 -15.79 21.32
CA THR A 56 7.62 -16.33 20.31
C THR A 56 6.57 -17.27 20.88
N MET A 57 6.94 -18.19 21.77
CA MET A 57 6.00 -19.17 22.36
C MET A 57 4.94 -18.49 23.22
N ASP A 58 5.34 -17.45 23.97
CA ASP A 58 4.41 -16.70 24.82
C ASP A 58 3.52 -15.79 23.95
N MET A 59 4.08 -15.19 22.89
CA MET A 59 3.33 -14.41 21.91
C MET A 59 2.28 -15.28 21.21
N GLU A 60 2.63 -16.50 20.82
CA GLU A 60 1.70 -17.47 20.21
C GLU A 60 0.56 -17.82 21.16
N LYS A 61 0.87 -18.24 22.38
CA LYS A 61 -0.13 -18.70 23.36
C LYS A 61 -1.04 -17.59 23.87
N SER A 62 -0.46 -16.43 24.17
CA SER A 62 -1.15 -15.34 24.86
C SER A 62 -1.85 -14.36 23.91
N VAL A 63 -1.37 -14.25 22.66
CA VAL A 63 -1.90 -13.31 21.67
C VAL A 63 -2.44 -14.04 20.46
N THR A 64 -1.57 -14.69 19.67
CA THR A 64 -1.94 -15.23 18.35
C THR A 64 -3.09 -16.22 18.42
N SER A 65 -2.94 -17.30 19.19
CA SER A 65 -3.96 -18.36 19.30
C SER A 65 -5.27 -17.87 19.93
N ARG A 66 -5.20 -16.83 20.74
CA ARG A 66 -6.38 -16.24 21.36
C ARG A 66 -7.15 -15.39 20.34
N VAL A 67 -6.45 -14.49 19.66
CA VAL A 67 -7.05 -13.66 18.62
C VAL A 67 -7.60 -14.50 17.47
N GLU A 68 -6.86 -15.52 17.00
CA GLU A 68 -7.38 -16.45 15.97
C GLU A 68 -8.74 -17.04 16.35
N ARG A 69 -8.89 -17.47 17.59
CA ARG A 69 -10.19 -17.98 18.08
C ARG A 69 -11.27 -16.92 18.10
N ALA A 70 -10.96 -15.69 18.53
CA ALA A 70 -11.93 -14.60 18.51
C ALA A 70 -12.35 -14.26 17.09
N LEU A 71 -11.41 -14.23 16.14
CA LEU A 71 -11.67 -13.91 14.75
C LEU A 71 -12.50 -14.97 14.01
N THR A 72 -12.58 -16.23 14.51
CA THR A 72 -13.49 -17.25 13.92
C THR A 72 -14.97 -16.87 13.99
N LEU A 73 -15.33 -15.89 14.82
CA LEU A 73 -16.71 -15.39 14.94
C LEU A 73 -17.11 -14.47 13.77
N ALA A 74 -16.18 -14.01 12.97
CA ALA A 74 -16.51 -13.21 11.77
C ALA A 74 -17.22 -14.08 10.72
N GLY A 75 -18.19 -13.48 10.04
CA GLY A 75 -18.95 -14.19 9.01
C GLY A 75 -18.17 -14.43 7.72
N LYS A 76 -18.49 -15.51 7.02
CA LYS A 76 -17.96 -15.84 5.67
C LYS A 76 -16.43 -16.01 5.60
N ILE A 77 -15.79 -16.45 6.66
CA ILE A 77 -14.37 -16.82 6.62
C ILE A 77 -14.20 -18.08 5.78
N GLU A 78 -13.14 -18.11 4.96
CA GLU A 78 -12.68 -19.28 4.23
C GLU A 78 -11.62 -20.02 5.07
N HIS A 79 -10.56 -19.31 5.48
CA HIS A 79 -9.49 -19.80 6.35
C HIS A 79 -8.71 -18.64 6.99
N GLN A 80 -7.87 -18.99 7.95
CA GLN A 80 -6.95 -18.05 8.60
C GLN A 80 -5.52 -18.55 8.48
N GLU A 81 -4.57 -17.63 8.34
CA GLU A 81 -3.14 -17.89 8.40
C GLU A 81 -2.51 -16.96 9.41
N SER A 82 -1.64 -17.46 10.25
CA SER A 82 -0.88 -16.64 11.16
C SER A 82 0.63 -16.88 11.08
N ARG A 83 1.37 -15.87 11.46
CA ARG A 83 2.82 -15.96 11.62
C ARG A 83 3.24 -15.20 12.86
N THR A 84 3.82 -15.93 13.81
CA THR A 84 4.31 -15.37 15.07
C THR A 84 5.83 -15.32 15.06
N VAL A 85 6.36 -14.19 15.49
CA VAL A 85 7.79 -13.94 15.68
C VAL A 85 8.00 -13.31 17.06
N PRO A 86 9.23 -13.19 17.59
CA PRO A 86 9.45 -12.54 18.86
C PRO A 86 8.89 -11.12 18.87
N GLY A 87 7.96 -10.84 19.77
CA GLY A 87 7.35 -9.52 19.95
C GLY A 87 6.36 -9.08 18.88
N ALA A 88 6.01 -9.94 17.89
CA ALA A 88 5.03 -9.58 16.88
C ALA A 88 4.26 -10.78 16.33
N ALA A 89 3.01 -10.56 15.93
CA ALA A 89 2.20 -11.53 15.21
C ALA A 89 1.48 -10.89 14.04
N VAL A 90 1.37 -11.63 12.95
CA VAL A 90 0.60 -11.25 11.76
C VAL A 90 -0.48 -12.31 11.57
N ILE A 91 -1.73 -11.89 11.54
CA ILE A 91 -2.88 -12.77 11.30
C ILE A 91 -3.56 -12.32 10.01
N LYS A 92 -3.75 -13.23 9.08
CA LYS A 92 -4.45 -13.02 7.82
C LYS A 92 -5.75 -13.80 7.84
N VAL A 93 -6.84 -13.13 7.62
CA VAL A 93 -8.18 -13.73 7.52
C VAL A 93 -8.64 -13.65 6.07
N PHE A 94 -8.83 -14.80 5.45
CA PHE A 94 -9.30 -14.94 4.07
C PHE A 94 -10.81 -15.17 4.10
N PHE A 95 -11.53 -14.37 3.31
CA PHE A 95 -12.99 -14.47 3.23
C PHE A 95 -13.44 -15.18 1.96
N GLN A 96 -14.64 -15.72 1.98
CA GLN A 96 -15.24 -16.40 0.85
C GLN A 96 -15.44 -15.45 -0.33
N PRO A 97 -15.39 -15.95 -1.58
CA PRO A 97 -15.64 -15.12 -2.76
C PRO A 97 -17.00 -14.41 -2.68
N GLY A 98 -17.02 -13.10 -2.99
CA GLY A 98 -18.22 -12.28 -2.94
C GLY A 98 -18.59 -11.76 -1.55
N ALA A 99 -17.77 -11.98 -0.52
CA ALA A 99 -17.90 -11.25 0.74
C ALA A 99 -17.63 -9.76 0.52
N ASP A 100 -18.37 -8.89 1.22
CA ASP A 100 -18.10 -7.46 1.18
C ASP A 100 -16.85 -7.13 2.00
N ALA A 101 -15.88 -6.50 1.34
CA ALA A 101 -14.57 -6.22 1.94
C ALA A 101 -14.65 -5.22 3.11
N SER A 102 -15.60 -4.29 3.06
CA SER A 102 -15.78 -3.29 4.11
C SER A 102 -16.43 -3.91 5.34
N SER A 103 -17.47 -4.73 5.16
CA SER A 103 -18.08 -5.50 6.24
C SER A 103 -17.08 -6.46 6.88
N ALA A 104 -16.29 -7.17 6.08
CA ALA A 104 -15.26 -8.10 6.57
C ALA A 104 -14.23 -7.38 7.46
N MET A 105 -13.75 -6.20 7.04
CA MET A 105 -12.81 -5.41 7.83
C MET A 105 -13.45 -4.91 9.14
N ASN A 106 -14.70 -4.42 9.09
CA ASN A 106 -15.39 -3.95 10.28
C ASN A 106 -15.62 -5.07 11.30
N ASP A 107 -16.00 -6.27 10.83
CA ASP A 107 -16.18 -7.43 11.71
C ASP A 107 -14.86 -7.79 12.41
N ILE A 108 -13.74 -7.85 11.69
CA ILE A 108 -12.42 -8.14 12.26
C ILE A 108 -12.03 -7.07 13.30
N VAL A 109 -12.10 -5.78 12.94
CA VAL A 109 -11.72 -4.70 13.86
C VAL A 109 -12.58 -4.70 15.13
N ASN A 110 -13.88 -4.96 15.03
CA ASN A 110 -14.76 -5.04 16.19
C ASN A 110 -14.44 -6.24 17.09
N LEU A 111 -14.12 -7.39 16.51
CA LEU A 111 -13.73 -8.60 17.25
C LEU A 111 -12.38 -8.40 17.95
N GLU A 112 -11.40 -7.81 17.26
CA GLU A 112 -10.12 -7.44 17.85
C GLU A 112 -10.29 -6.48 19.02
N ALA A 113 -11.08 -5.41 18.85
CA ALA A 113 -11.35 -4.46 19.90
C ALA A 113 -12.01 -5.12 21.13
N SER A 114 -12.91 -6.06 20.92
CA SER A 114 -13.58 -6.80 21.99
C SER A 114 -12.62 -7.75 22.72
N ASP A 115 -11.66 -8.33 22.01
CA ASP A 115 -10.70 -9.27 22.61
C ASP A 115 -9.51 -8.58 23.30
N MET A 116 -9.28 -7.28 23.03
CA MET A 116 -8.18 -6.50 23.65
C MET A 116 -8.19 -6.56 25.19
N PHE A 117 -9.37 -6.60 25.81
CA PHE A 117 -9.48 -6.71 27.28
C PHE A 117 -8.97 -8.04 27.86
N HIS A 118 -8.81 -9.01 26.99
CA HIS A 118 -8.37 -10.35 27.37
C HIS A 118 -6.90 -10.61 27.01
N LEU A 119 -6.27 -9.71 26.26
CA LEU A 119 -4.86 -9.81 25.89
C LEU A 119 -3.96 -9.32 27.02
N PRO A 120 -2.67 -9.69 27.01
CA PRO A 120 -1.74 -9.27 28.05
C PRO A 120 -1.66 -7.74 28.17
N PRO A 121 -1.58 -7.18 29.39
CA PRO A 121 -1.49 -5.74 29.60
C PRO A 121 -0.21 -5.18 28.97
N GLY A 122 -0.33 -4.05 28.27
CA GLY A 122 0.80 -3.40 27.60
C GLY A 122 0.98 -3.79 26.12
N ILE A 123 0.14 -4.66 25.59
CA ILE A 123 0.10 -4.90 24.14
C ILE A 123 -0.35 -3.63 23.41
N GLU A 124 0.27 -3.35 22.28
CA GLU A 124 -0.14 -2.25 21.41
C GLU A 124 -1.45 -2.57 20.68
N TRP A 125 -2.24 -1.53 20.39
CA TRP A 125 -3.43 -1.70 19.56
C TRP A 125 -3.06 -2.30 18.20
N PRO A 126 -3.82 -3.28 17.70
CA PRO A 126 -3.53 -3.90 16.43
C PRO A 126 -3.65 -2.90 15.28
N PHE A 127 -2.76 -3.02 14.32
CA PHE A 127 -2.85 -2.33 13.05
C PHE A 127 -3.47 -3.26 12.01
N THR A 128 -4.73 -2.99 11.65
CA THR A 128 -5.51 -3.84 10.76
C THR A 128 -5.73 -3.15 9.43
N LEU A 129 -5.49 -3.87 8.35
CA LEU A 129 -5.64 -3.36 6.99
C LEU A 129 -6.31 -4.38 6.08
N ARG A 130 -7.02 -3.86 5.09
CA ARG A 130 -7.51 -4.67 3.99
C ARG A 130 -6.38 -4.91 2.99
N SER A 131 -6.14 -6.17 2.67
CA SER A 131 -5.18 -6.58 1.65
C SER A 131 -5.93 -7.22 0.51
N GLU A 132 -5.72 -6.72 -0.70
CA GLU A 132 -6.20 -7.36 -1.90
C GLU A 132 -5.04 -8.12 -2.52
N PRO A 133 -5.16 -9.44 -2.78
CA PRO A 133 -4.08 -10.24 -3.37
C PRO A 133 -3.57 -9.68 -4.71
N ALA A 134 -4.44 -9.00 -5.44
CA ALA A 134 -4.11 -8.33 -6.71
C ALA A 134 -3.46 -6.95 -6.52
N ASN A 135 -3.44 -6.39 -5.30
CA ASN A 135 -2.90 -5.04 -5.06
C ASN A 135 -1.39 -5.08 -4.83
N LEU A 136 -0.66 -5.52 -5.86
CA LEU A 136 0.79 -5.46 -5.89
C LEU A 136 1.26 -4.02 -6.22
N PRO A 137 2.41 -3.58 -5.70
CA PRO A 137 2.98 -2.30 -6.09
C PRO A 137 3.14 -2.21 -7.61
N VAL A 138 2.54 -1.19 -8.22
CA VAL A 138 2.65 -0.99 -9.69
C VAL A 138 4.03 -0.50 -10.10
N VAL A 139 4.70 0.22 -9.19
CA VAL A 139 6.09 0.69 -9.33
C VAL A 139 6.73 0.75 -7.94
N LEU A 140 8.03 0.54 -7.86
CA LEU A 140 8.83 0.79 -6.67
C LEU A 140 9.70 2.02 -6.91
N ALA A 141 9.53 3.08 -6.12
CA ALA A 141 10.39 4.25 -6.15
C ALA A 141 11.57 4.03 -5.19
N ALA A 142 12.73 3.70 -5.73
CA ALA A 142 13.96 3.52 -4.97
C ALA A 142 14.66 4.86 -4.77
N ILE A 143 15.01 5.16 -3.52
CA ILE A 143 15.66 6.38 -3.09
C ILE A 143 17.07 6.03 -2.65
N SER A 144 18.06 6.62 -3.28
CA SER A 144 19.47 6.47 -2.97
C SER A 144 20.17 7.84 -3.01
N GLY A 145 21.41 7.90 -2.58
CA GLY A 145 22.21 9.11 -2.67
C GLY A 145 23.60 8.88 -2.10
N GLU A 146 24.60 9.39 -2.79
CA GLU A 146 25.98 9.24 -2.36
C GLU A 146 26.26 10.08 -1.11
N GLY A 147 26.80 9.45 -0.08
CA GLY A 147 27.09 10.09 1.20
C GLY A 147 25.86 10.31 2.10
N LEU A 148 24.66 9.88 1.69
CA LEU A 148 23.47 9.94 2.55
C LEU A 148 23.40 8.73 3.49
N SER A 149 23.15 9.00 4.76
CA SER A 149 22.92 7.96 5.76
C SER A 149 21.57 7.29 5.58
N GLU A 150 21.42 6.04 6.07
CA GLU A 150 20.14 5.32 6.03
C GLU A 150 19.01 6.07 6.77
N LYS A 151 19.33 6.87 7.81
CA LYS A 151 18.37 7.76 8.48
C LYS A 151 17.86 8.86 7.54
N GLN A 152 18.77 9.51 6.81
CA GLN A 152 18.41 10.55 5.86
C GLN A 152 17.59 10.00 4.70
N LEU A 153 17.99 8.85 4.13
CA LEU A 153 17.24 8.20 3.04
C LEU A 153 15.82 7.84 3.46
N TYR A 154 15.64 7.30 4.68
CA TYR A 154 14.30 7.00 5.20
C TYR A 154 13.47 8.28 5.40
N THR A 155 14.06 9.33 5.97
CA THR A 155 13.39 10.61 6.18
C THR A 155 12.94 11.24 4.85
N ILE A 156 13.78 11.21 3.83
CA ILE A 156 13.45 11.67 2.48
C ILE A 156 12.30 10.84 1.90
N GLY A 157 12.38 9.51 2.01
CA GLY A 157 11.33 8.61 1.53
C GLY A 157 9.99 8.87 2.20
N TYR A 158 10.00 9.01 3.52
CA TYR A 158 8.78 9.12 4.32
C TYR A 158 8.13 10.50 4.21
N TYR A 159 8.89 11.57 4.42
CA TYR A 159 8.33 12.93 4.52
C TYR A 159 8.30 13.66 3.18
N ALA A 160 9.25 13.39 2.29
CA ALA A 160 9.34 14.10 1.03
C ALA A 160 8.66 13.33 -0.11
N VAL A 161 9.22 12.19 -0.51
CA VAL A 161 8.74 11.43 -1.68
C VAL A 161 7.33 10.89 -1.46
N ARG A 162 7.08 10.22 -0.33
CA ARG A 162 5.77 9.65 -0.02
C ARG A 162 4.66 10.71 -0.02
N ASN A 163 4.87 11.85 0.65
CA ASN A 163 3.84 12.88 0.74
C ASN A 163 3.54 13.53 -0.61
N LYS A 164 4.55 13.74 -1.45
CA LYS A 164 4.35 14.33 -2.79
C LYS A 164 3.69 13.36 -3.76
N MET A 165 4.14 12.12 -3.78
CA MET A 165 3.57 11.10 -4.66
C MET A 165 2.18 10.64 -4.21
N GLY A 166 1.89 10.65 -2.90
CA GLY A 166 0.57 10.33 -2.35
C GLY A 166 -0.53 11.34 -2.71
N GLY A 167 -0.16 12.53 -3.19
CA GLY A 167 -1.08 13.52 -3.74
C GLY A 167 -1.50 13.26 -5.18
N LEU A 168 -0.90 12.28 -5.86
CA LEU A 168 -1.25 11.92 -7.23
C LEU A 168 -2.55 11.09 -7.24
N LYS A 169 -3.46 11.43 -8.16
CA LYS A 169 -4.74 10.73 -8.27
C LYS A 169 -4.54 9.24 -8.55
N GLY A 170 -5.20 8.39 -7.75
CA GLY A 170 -5.20 6.94 -7.90
C GLY A 170 -3.93 6.25 -7.41
N VAL A 171 -3.08 6.95 -6.64
CA VAL A 171 -1.85 6.42 -6.07
C VAL A 171 -1.99 6.29 -4.56
N GLN A 172 -1.67 5.11 -4.03
CA GLN A 172 -1.53 4.85 -2.60
C GLN A 172 -0.08 4.51 -2.27
N ILE A 173 0.45 5.10 -1.21
CA ILE A 173 1.82 4.87 -0.80
C ILE A 173 1.88 4.50 0.69
N PRO A 174 2.12 3.24 1.03
CA PRO A 174 2.38 2.83 2.40
C PRO A 174 3.72 3.36 2.92
N HIS A 175 4.11 2.91 4.09
CA HIS A 175 5.40 3.28 4.66
C HIS A 175 6.57 2.80 3.77
N PRO A 176 7.67 3.59 3.68
CA PRO A 176 8.87 3.16 3.00
C PRO A 176 9.49 1.92 3.64
N PHE A 177 10.14 1.09 2.83
CA PHE A 177 10.90 -0.07 3.27
C PHE A 177 12.40 0.19 3.15
N GLY A 178 13.16 -0.38 4.08
CA GLY A 178 14.60 -0.14 4.21
C GLY A 178 14.93 1.13 4.97
N GLY A 179 16.23 1.40 5.09
CA GLY A 179 16.71 2.54 5.86
C GLY A 179 16.50 2.40 7.38
N LYS A 180 16.67 3.51 8.08
CA LYS A 180 16.55 3.57 9.54
C LYS A 180 15.61 4.69 9.96
N PHE A 181 14.54 4.34 10.66
CA PHE A 181 13.62 5.31 11.22
C PHE A 181 14.26 6.06 12.38
N ARG A 182 14.41 7.39 12.25
CA ARG A 182 15.04 8.24 13.28
C ARG A 182 14.20 8.26 14.55
N GLN A 183 14.85 8.00 15.68
CA GLN A 183 14.24 8.06 17.01
C GLN A 183 15.23 8.61 18.02
N MET A 184 14.71 9.24 19.08
CA MET A 184 15.49 9.50 20.30
C MET A 184 15.56 8.21 21.11
N MET A 185 16.74 7.64 21.21
CA MET A 185 16.98 6.37 21.90
C MET A 185 17.52 6.62 23.30
N VAL A 186 16.97 5.93 24.29
CA VAL A 186 17.43 5.94 25.67
C VAL A 186 18.06 4.59 25.99
N TYR A 187 19.38 4.56 26.02
CA TYR A 187 20.17 3.36 26.30
C TYR A 187 20.40 3.26 27.80
N VAL A 188 19.62 2.41 28.46
CA VAL A 188 19.77 2.19 29.93
C VAL A 188 21.00 1.35 30.24
N ASP A 189 21.67 1.70 31.33
CA ASP A 189 22.82 0.95 31.86
C ASP A 189 22.34 0.04 33.01
N PRO A 190 22.36 -1.30 32.84
CA PRO A 190 21.86 -2.22 33.85
C PRO A 190 22.60 -2.09 35.23
N ALA A 191 23.90 -1.81 35.21
CA ALA A 191 24.67 -1.66 36.44
C ALA A 191 24.27 -0.39 37.22
N LYS A 192 24.03 0.71 36.49
CA LYS A 192 23.52 1.95 37.09
C LYS A 192 22.08 1.80 37.56
N LEU A 193 21.20 1.15 36.79
CA LEU A 193 19.84 0.85 37.24
C LEU A 193 19.84 0.09 38.58
N GLN A 194 20.69 -0.92 38.70
CA GLN A 194 20.85 -1.68 39.95
C GLN A 194 21.41 -0.83 41.08
N ALA A 195 22.43 -0.02 40.81
CA ALA A 195 23.07 0.84 41.82
C ALA A 195 22.10 1.90 42.38
N TYR A 196 21.25 2.46 41.53
CA TYR A 196 20.24 3.43 41.95
C TYR A 196 18.90 2.76 42.36
N HIS A 197 18.82 1.43 42.30
CA HIS A 197 17.61 0.64 42.58
C HIS A 197 16.38 1.12 41.77
N VAL A 198 16.57 1.40 40.51
CA VAL A 198 15.55 1.84 39.54
C VAL A 198 15.33 0.72 38.53
N SER A 199 14.08 0.45 38.17
CA SER A 199 13.76 -0.52 37.11
C SER A 199 13.72 0.15 35.73
N ALA A 200 13.90 -0.64 34.68
CA ALA A 200 13.69 -0.13 33.30
C ALA A 200 12.25 0.35 33.07
N ALA A 201 11.28 -0.26 33.78
CA ALA A 201 9.87 0.17 33.72
C ALA A 201 9.69 1.58 34.30
N ASP A 202 10.38 1.92 35.40
CA ASP A 202 10.32 3.26 35.98
C ASP A 202 10.84 4.33 35.01
N VAL A 203 11.86 4.01 34.22
CA VAL A 203 12.37 4.89 33.15
C VAL A 203 11.32 5.11 32.07
N VAL A 204 10.68 4.04 31.59
CA VAL A 204 9.61 4.12 30.59
C VAL A 204 8.43 4.95 31.08
N ASP A 205 8.01 4.72 32.33
CA ASP A 205 6.90 5.46 32.94
C ASP A 205 7.23 6.94 33.15
N ALA A 206 8.45 7.26 33.55
CA ALA A 206 8.91 8.64 33.69
C ALA A 206 8.89 9.35 32.33
N MET A 207 9.37 8.70 31.26
CA MET A 207 9.33 9.24 29.92
C MET A 207 7.90 9.45 29.42
N ARG A 208 7.00 8.48 29.61
CA ARG A 208 5.58 8.60 29.26
C ARG A 208 4.90 9.75 29.96
N LYS A 209 5.15 9.95 31.24
CA LYS A 209 4.57 11.05 32.04
C LYS A 209 5.11 12.42 31.64
N SER A 210 6.36 12.49 31.20
CA SER A 210 7.02 13.75 30.85
C SER A 210 6.83 14.18 29.38
N ASN A 211 6.46 13.26 28.49
CA ASN A 211 6.24 13.55 27.07
C ASN A 211 4.74 13.47 26.72
N LEU A 212 3.96 14.35 27.31
CA LEU A 212 2.52 14.41 27.10
C LEU A 212 2.13 15.75 26.48
N VAL A 213 1.35 15.71 25.39
CA VAL A 213 0.68 16.89 24.86
C VAL A 213 -0.64 17.05 25.63
N LEU A 214 -0.68 17.99 26.55
CA LEU A 214 -1.87 18.26 27.35
C LEU A 214 -2.63 19.48 26.79
N ALA A 215 -3.93 19.34 26.61
CA ALA A 215 -4.79 20.46 26.33
C ALA A 215 -5.07 21.21 27.66
N ALA A 216 -4.38 22.33 27.85
CA ALA A 216 -4.51 23.11 29.09
C ALA A 216 -5.63 24.18 29.02
N GLY A 217 -6.35 24.26 27.90
CA GLY A 217 -7.45 25.22 27.73
C GLY A 217 -7.00 26.64 27.48
N SER A 218 -7.87 27.58 27.79
CA SER A 218 -7.60 29.03 27.67
C SER A 218 -7.95 29.78 28.96
N ALA A 219 -7.25 30.89 29.21
CA ALA A 219 -7.56 31.80 30.29
C ALA A 219 -7.93 33.17 29.73
N ARG A 220 -9.02 33.74 30.23
CA ARG A 220 -9.48 35.07 29.84
C ARG A 220 -8.92 36.11 30.78
N LEU A 221 -8.08 36.98 30.30
CA LEU A 221 -7.45 38.06 31.06
C LEU A 221 -7.73 39.40 30.35
N GLY A 222 -8.39 40.32 31.03
CA GLY A 222 -8.65 41.67 30.52
C GLY A 222 -9.45 41.71 29.22
N GLY A 223 -10.35 40.76 28.96
CA GLY A 223 -11.14 40.68 27.72
C GLY A 223 -10.50 39.95 26.56
N THR A 224 -9.27 39.48 26.70
CA THR A 224 -8.54 38.70 25.69
C THR A 224 -8.42 37.25 26.15
N ASP A 225 -8.69 36.31 25.22
CA ASP A 225 -8.52 34.87 25.48
C ASP A 225 -7.07 34.46 25.15
N TYR A 226 -6.36 33.97 26.15
CA TYR A 226 -5.02 33.41 26.01
C TYR A 226 -5.08 31.90 26.01
N GLN A 227 -4.60 31.27 24.93
CA GLN A 227 -4.42 29.81 24.91
C GLN A 227 -3.22 29.45 25.77
N ILE A 228 -3.42 28.49 26.66
CA ILE A 228 -2.35 27.98 27.51
C ILE A 228 -1.70 26.79 26.77
N HIS A 229 -0.46 26.96 26.38
CA HIS A 229 0.35 25.88 25.74
C HIS A 229 1.37 25.38 26.78
N PRO A 230 1.07 24.28 27.49
CA PRO A 230 2.09 23.65 28.33
C PRO A 230 3.18 23.08 27.41
N ARG A 231 4.42 23.44 27.70
CA ARG A 231 5.59 22.96 26.97
C ARG A 231 6.01 21.59 27.51
N ASN A 232 5.23 20.55 27.17
CA ASN A 232 5.46 19.19 27.64
C ASN A 232 6.04 18.27 26.57
N THR A 233 6.49 18.81 25.41
CA THR A 233 7.26 18.06 24.45
C THR A 233 8.74 18.31 24.68
N LEU A 234 9.54 17.26 24.60
CA LEU A 234 10.97 17.25 24.90
C LEU A 234 11.76 17.23 23.58
N PRO A 235 12.03 18.39 22.95
CA PRO A 235 12.66 18.44 21.64
C PRO A 235 14.16 18.17 21.66
N THR A 236 14.83 18.24 22.81
CA THR A 236 16.28 18.11 22.91
C THR A 236 16.70 16.92 23.75
N ILE A 237 17.94 16.46 23.52
CA ILE A 237 18.55 15.36 24.30
C ILE A 237 18.66 15.76 25.76
N GLU A 238 19.09 16.99 26.02
CA GLU A 238 19.30 17.54 27.36
C GLU A 238 18.00 17.57 28.19
N GLU A 239 16.87 17.89 27.54
CA GLU A 239 15.57 17.88 28.20
C GLU A 239 15.12 16.45 28.54
N ILE A 240 15.40 15.47 27.68
CA ILE A 240 15.11 14.06 27.96
C ILE A 240 16.02 13.56 29.08
N GLU A 241 17.30 13.90 29.07
CA GLU A 241 18.26 13.55 30.13
C GLU A 241 17.89 14.14 31.49
N ALA A 242 17.23 15.29 31.52
CA ALA A 242 16.78 16.00 32.71
C ALA A 242 15.44 15.48 33.29
N ILE A 243 14.79 14.47 32.70
CA ILE A 243 13.54 13.90 33.22
C ILE A 243 13.84 13.21 34.57
N PRO A 244 13.13 13.56 35.66
CA PRO A 244 13.24 12.87 36.94
C PRO A 244 12.47 11.54 36.86
N ILE A 245 13.14 10.45 37.26
CA ILE A 245 12.57 9.11 37.32
C ILE A 245 11.86 8.91 38.66
N THR A 246 12.58 9.19 39.74
CA THR A 246 12.09 9.02 41.11
C THR A 246 12.90 9.88 42.08
N ILE A 247 12.42 10.01 43.33
CA ILE A 247 13.13 10.69 44.42
C ILE A 247 13.51 9.64 45.43
N ARG A 248 14.80 9.50 45.73
CA ARG A 248 15.33 8.65 46.82
C ARG A 248 16.25 9.46 47.74
N ASP A 249 16.14 9.21 48.99
CA ASP A 249 16.93 9.91 50.03
C ASP A 249 16.97 11.44 49.83
N GLN A 250 15.79 12.01 49.52
CA GLN A 250 15.58 13.42 49.18
C GLN A 250 16.39 13.93 47.96
N ARG A 251 16.90 13.02 47.13
CA ARG A 251 17.60 13.36 45.88
C ARG A 251 16.85 12.84 44.68
N PRO A 252 16.59 13.69 43.68
CA PRO A 252 15.98 13.25 42.40
C PRO A 252 17.01 12.45 41.60
N ILE A 253 16.61 11.33 41.06
CA ILE A 253 17.37 10.51 40.09
C ILE A 253 16.82 10.84 38.71
N PHE A 254 17.70 11.25 37.80
CA PHE A 254 17.35 11.66 36.42
C PHE A 254 17.70 10.56 35.42
N ILE A 255 17.17 10.65 34.20
CA ILE A 255 17.49 9.70 33.10
C ILE A 255 19.00 9.68 32.84
N ARG A 256 19.69 10.83 32.82
CA ARG A 256 21.15 10.91 32.63
C ARG A 256 21.98 10.10 33.67
N ASP A 257 21.43 9.86 34.85
CA ASP A 257 22.14 9.13 35.89
C ASP A 257 22.18 7.62 35.61
N VAL A 258 21.18 7.09 34.90
CA VAL A 258 21.01 5.65 34.66
C VAL A 258 21.02 5.27 33.15
N ALA A 259 21.01 6.25 32.25
CA ALA A 259 20.95 6.01 30.84
C ALA A 259 21.74 7.06 30.03
N ARG A 260 21.97 6.76 28.75
CA ARG A 260 22.50 7.69 27.76
C ARG A 260 21.42 7.93 26.72
N VAL A 261 21.14 9.20 26.42
CA VAL A 261 20.22 9.59 25.36
C VAL A 261 21.00 9.89 24.08
N ALA A 262 20.49 9.45 22.94
CA ALA A 262 21.09 9.72 21.64
C ALA A 262 20.03 9.88 20.55
N ASP A 263 20.29 10.79 19.60
CA ASP A 263 19.56 10.83 18.34
C ASP A 263 20.06 9.69 17.44
N ASP A 264 19.39 8.59 17.51
CA ASP A 264 19.73 7.37 16.77
C ASP A 264 18.57 6.89 15.92
N ALA A 265 18.43 5.61 15.74
CA ALA A 265 17.38 5.01 14.93
C ALA A 265 16.78 3.80 15.62
N ALA A 266 15.53 3.51 15.27
CA ALA A 266 14.89 2.24 15.62
C ALA A 266 15.71 1.05 15.14
N LEU A 267 15.54 -0.10 15.81
CA LEU A 267 16.17 -1.35 15.38
C LEU A 267 15.77 -1.68 13.95
N GLN A 268 16.77 -1.89 13.09
CA GLN A 268 16.55 -2.16 11.67
C GLN A 268 16.32 -3.66 11.45
N TYR A 269 15.13 -4.01 10.96
CA TYR A 269 14.77 -5.40 10.63
C TYR A 269 14.86 -5.71 9.14
N ASN A 270 14.93 -4.69 8.29
CA ASN A 270 14.97 -4.85 6.85
C ASN A 270 16.11 -4.05 6.22
N ILE A 271 16.73 -4.62 5.21
CA ILE A 271 17.82 -4.00 4.47
C ILE A 271 17.45 -4.03 2.99
N VAL A 272 17.44 -2.85 2.38
CA VAL A 272 17.19 -2.68 0.95
C VAL A 272 18.46 -2.28 0.23
N ARG A 273 18.71 -2.92 -0.90
CA ARG A 273 19.76 -2.55 -1.85
C ARG A 273 19.20 -2.51 -3.26
N VAL A 274 19.51 -1.44 -3.97
CA VAL A 274 19.19 -1.29 -5.39
C VAL A 274 20.50 -1.06 -6.12
N ASN A 275 20.79 -1.89 -7.11
CA ASN A 275 22.06 -1.89 -7.84
C ASN A 275 23.30 -1.96 -6.91
N GLY A 276 23.21 -2.76 -5.83
CA GLY A 276 24.28 -2.94 -4.83
C GLY A 276 24.39 -1.83 -3.78
N LYS A 277 23.76 -0.67 -3.98
CA LYS A 277 23.79 0.48 -3.06
C LYS A 277 22.69 0.37 -2.01
N ARG A 278 22.98 0.78 -0.76
CA ARG A 278 21.97 0.93 0.29
C ARG A 278 20.91 1.94 -0.15
N SER A 279 19.67 1.56 -0.05
CA SER A 279 18.54 2.33 -0.56
C SER A 279 17.32 2.19 0.33
N VAL A 280 16.37 3.08 0.14
CA VAL A 280 15.01 2.98 0.69
C VAL A 280 14.08 2.92 -0.51
N TYR A 281 13.04 2.10 -0.47
CA TYR A 281 12.03 2.15 -1.50
C TYR A 281 10.63 2.45 -0.94
N CYS A 282 9.89 3.25 -1.70
CA CYS A 282 8.46 3.49 -1.48
C CYS A 282 7.68 2.62 -2.47
N PRO A 283 6.87 1.68 -2.00
CA PRO A 283 5.97 0.95 -2.89
C PRO A 283 4.82 1.89 -3.31
N LEU A 284 4.61 2.01 -4.60
CA LEU A 284 3.54 2.79 -5.20
C LEU A 284 2.45 1.82 -5.63
N LEU A 285 1.31 1.87 -4.95
CA LEU A 285 0.16 1.03 -5.23
C LEU A 285 -0.88 1.83 -6.02
N ARG A 286 -1.68 1.12 -6.77
CA ARG A 286 -2.84 1.66 -7.47
C ARG A 286 -4.07 1.63 -6.55
N GLU A 287 -4.88 2.66 -6.57
CA GLU A 287 -6.20 2.59 -5.96
C GLU A 287 -7.11 1.60 -6.70
N PRO A 288 -7.99 0.88 -5.99
CA PRO A 288 -8.93 -0.03 -6.62
C PRO A 288 -9.78 0.67 -7.71
N GLY A 289 -9.90 0.03 -8.86
CA GLY A 289 -10.67 0.57 -10.00
C GLY A 289 -9.94 1.56 -10.92
N GLU A 290 -8.76 2.04 -10.56
CA GLU A 290 -7.94 2.90 -11.44
C GLU A 290 -7.19 2.08 -12.50
N ASN A 291 -6.84 2.70 -13.62
CA ASN A 291 -6.08 2.07 -14.70
C ASN A 291 -4.59 2.06 -14.36
N THR A 292 -3.96 0.87 -14.32
CA THR A 292 -2.54 0.69 -13.98
C THR A 292 -1.60 1.51 -14.86
N ILE A 293 -1.81 1.54 -16.17
CA ILE A 293 -0.96 2.30 -17.10
C ILE A 293 -1.03 3.79 -16.81
N ALA A 294 -2.26 4.33 -16.65
CA ALA A 294 -2.47 5.74 -16.40
C ALA A 294 -1.92 6.19 -15.03
N VAL A 295 -1.99 5.32 -14.02
CA VAL A 295 -1.39 5.57 -12.71
C VAL A 295 0.13 5.63 -12.83
N VAL A 296 0.75 4.68 -13.52
CA VAL A 296 2.21 4.65 -13.71
C VAL A 296 2.69 5.86 -14.50
N ASP A 297 1.98 6.27 -15.56
CA ASP A 297 2.32 7.48 -16.32
C ASP A 297 2.31 8.73 -15.43
N ARG A 298 1.27 8.90 -14.59
CA ARG A 298 1.21 9.98 -13.59
C ARG A 298 2.36 9.93 -12.59
N ILE A 299 2.80 8.75 -12.18
CA ILE A 299 3.96 8.56 -11.30
C ILE A 299 5.24 9.04 -11.99
N TYR A 300 5.46 8.65 -13.25
CA TYR A 300 6.63 9.12 -14.01
C TYR A 300 6.64 10.63 -14.17
N GLU A 301 5.52 11.24 -14.55
CA GLU A 301 5.37 12.69 -14.63
C GLU A 301 5.58 13.38 -13.27
N GLY A 302 4.99 12.83 -12.21
CA GLY A 302 5.12 13.35 -10.85
C GLY A 302 6.57 13.32 -10.36
N ILE A 303 7.27 12.22 -10.54
CA ILE A 303 8.69 12.11 -10.16
C ILE A 303 9.55 13.05 -11.02
N GLY A 304 9.32 13.05 -12.33
CA GLY A 304 10.07 13.92 -13.26
C GLY A 304 9.90 15.41 -12.99
N SER A 305 8.74 15.86 -12.50
CA SER A 305 8.46 17.25 -12.21
C SER A 305 8.73 17.66 -10.76
N GLU A 306 8.37 16.83 -9.77
CA GLU A 306 8.44 17.23 -8.35
C GLU A 306 9.82 17.02 -7.73
N ILE A 307 10.56 15.96 -8.09
CA ILE A 307 11.89 15.73 -7.53
C ILE A 307 12.87 16.88 -7.83
N PRO A 308 12.97 17.41 -9.07
CA PRO A 308 13.80 18.58 -9.34
C PRO A 308 13.39 19.80 -8.51
N LYS A 309 12.09 20.11 -8.44
CA LYS A 309 11.57 21.24 -7.62
C LYS A 309 11.89 21.10 -6.14
N MET A 310 11.87 19.88 -5.60
CA MET A 310 12.22 19.62 -4.20
C MET A 310 13.72 19.84 -3.94
N LYS A 311 14.57 19.51 -4.91
CA LYS A 311 16.00 19.82 -4.86
C LYS A 311 16.25 21.31 -4.89
N GLU A 312 15.63 22.03 -5.82
CA GLU A 312 15.72 23.50 -5.93
C GLU A 312 15.28 24.25 -4.66
N ARG A 313 14.25 23.74 -3.98
CA ARG A 313 13.76 24.31 -2.71
C ARG A 313 14.61 23.91 -1.50
N GLY A 314 15.52 22.95 -1.65
CA GLY A 314 16.28 22.40 -0.54
C GLY A 314 15.50 21.42 0.35
N ASP A 315 14.32 20.97 -0.07
CA ASP A 315 13.52 19.99 0.67
C ASP A 315 14.23 18.64 0.75
N ILE A 316 15.01 18.31 -0.27
CA ILE A 316 15.86 17.11 -0.33
C ILE A 316 17.27 17.48 -0.84
N PRO A 317 18.32 16.78 -0.37
CA PRO A 317 19.69 17.02 -0.84
C PRO A 317 19.82 16.81 -2.36
N GLU A 318 20.66 17.62 -3.02
CA GLU A 318 20.90 17.50 -4.48
C GLU A 318 21.37 16.10 -4.91
N LYS A 319 22.14 15.42 -4.04
CA LYS A 319 22.68 14.08 -4.29
C LYS A 319 21.61 12.97 -4.19
N THR A 320 20.36 13.32 -3.88
CA THR A 320 19.27 12.33 -3.82
C THR A 320 18.90 11.87 -5.22
N GLU A 321 18.93 10.57 -5.44
CA GLU A 321 18.47 9.92 -6.66
C GLU A 321 17.19 9.14 -6.37
N VAL A 322 16.16 9.36 -7.18
CA VAL A 322 14.92 8.58 -7.14
C VAL A 322 14.82 7.81 -8.45
N THR A 323 14.94 6.49 -8.36
CA THR A 323 14.90 5.59 -9.51
C THR A 323 13.65 4.74 -9.44
N LEU A 324 12.88 4.69 -10.52
CA LEU A 324 11.74 3.80 -10.63
C LEU A 324 12.20 2.40 -11.03
N VAL A 325 11.84 1.41 -10.25
CA VAL A 325 12.15 0.00 -10.49
C VAL A 325 10.88 -0.84 -10.44
N SER A 326 10.90 -2.01 -11.06
CA SER A 326 9.76 -2.93 -11.06
C SER A 326 8.47 -2.34 -11.65
N ASP A 327 8.58 -1.64 -12.79
CA ASP A 327 7.45 -1.05 -13.51
C ASP A 327 6.57 -2.14 -14.14
N GLN A 328 5.36 -2.29 -13.62
CA GLN A 328 4.37 -3.25 -14.12
C GLN A 328 3.75 -2.81 -15.45
N SER A 329 3.71 -1.51 -15.75
CA SER A 329 3.10 -1.02 -17.00
C SER A 329 3.87 -1.46 -18.24
N SER A 330 5.17 -1.65 -18.14
CA SER A 330 6.00 -2.13 -19.23
C SER A 330 5.60 -3.53 -19.70
N TYR A 331 5.30 -4.41 -18.75
CA TYR A 331 4.78 -5.75 -19.04
C TYR A 331 3.40 -5.69 -19.69
N ILE A 332 2.48 -4.88 -19.14
CA ILE A 332 1.13 -4.71 -19.67
C ILE A 332 1.19 -4.15 -21.11
N ARG A 333 1.99 -3.11 -21.36
CA ARG A 333 2.16 -2.51 -22.68
C ARG A 333 2.71 -3.52 -23.69
N THR A 334 3.69 -4.32 -23.28
CA THR A 334 4.27 -5.37 -24.13
C THR A 334 3.24 -6.45 -24.45
N ALA A 335 2.49 -6.92 -23.45
CA ALA A 335 1.42 -7.91 -23.66
C ALA A 335 0.35 -7.39 -24.62
N MET A 336 -0.11 -6.16 -24.43
CA MET A 336 -1.11 -5.51 -25.31
C MET A 336 -0.59 -5.36 -26.75
N LYS A 337 0.67 -4.93 -26.93
CA LYS A 337 1.30 -4.82 -28.24
C LYS A 337 1.41 -6.17 -28.93
N THR A 338 1.86 -7.20 -28.20
CA THR A 338 1.97 -8.57 -28.73
C THR A 338 0.61 -9.08 -29.19
N LEU A 339 -0.42 -8.83 -28.41
CA LEU A 339 -1.80 -9.23 -28.69
C LEU A 339 -2.34 -8.55 -29.96
N LEU A 340 -2.13 -7.24 -30.09
CA LEU A 340 -2.51 -6.51 -31.31
C LEU A 340 -1.79 -7.08 -32.55
N VAL A 341 -0.50 -7.37 -32.44
CA VAL A 341 0.27 -7.98 -33.55
C VAL A 341 -0.29 -9.37 -33.89
N GLN A 342 -0.61 -10.19 -32.90
CA GLN A 342 -1.21 -11.52 -33.12
C GLN A 342 -2.59 -11.44 -33.77
N ILE A 343 -3.45 -10.52 -33.35
CA ILE A 343 -4.76 -10.26 -33.97
C ILE A 343 -4.60 -9.85 -35.44
N CYS A 344 -3.70 -8.92 -35.73
CA CYS A 344 -3.43 -8.47 -37.06
C CYS A 344 -2.90 -9.60 -37.98
N LEU A 345 -1.91 -10.36 -37.45
CA LEU A 345 -1.30 -11.48 -38.16
C LEU A 345 -2.31 -12.61 -38.39
N GLY A 346 -3.08 -12.99 -37.37
CA GLY A 346 -4.14 -13.99 -37.48
C GLY A 346 -5.23 -13.59 -38.48
N SER A 347 -5.70 -12.33 -38.41
CA SER A 347 -6.68 -11.80 -39.35
C SER A 347 -6.16 -11.80 -40.80
N LEU A 348 -4.88 -11.45 -41.00
CA LEU A 348 -4.23 -11.49 -42.31
C LEU A 348 -4.16 -12.93 -42.84
N LEU A 349 -3.77 -13.87 -42.01
CA LEU A 349 -3.67 -15.29 -42.35
C LEU A 349 -5.02 -15.87 -42.75
N VAL A 350 -6.05 -15.58 -41.95
CA VAL A 350 -7.47 -15.94 -42.28
C VAL A 350 -7.90 -15.31 -43.60
N ALA A 351 -7.57 -14.03 -43.81
CA ALA A 351 -7.89 -13.35 -45.06
C ALA A 351 -7.28 -14.03 -46.29
N ILE A 352 -5.99 -14.42 -46.20
CA ILE A 352 -5.26 -15.13 -47.25
C ILE A 352 -5.90 -16.49 -47.53
N VAL A 353 -6.15 -17.28 -46.50
CA VAL A 353 -6.76 -18.62 -46.64
C VAL A 353 -8.16 -18.50 -47.30
N VAL A 354 -8.99 -17.62 -46.77
CA VAL A 354 -10.34 -17.40 -47.29
C VAL A 354 -10.30 -16.90 -48.73
N ALA A 355 -9.40 -15.99 -49.07
CA ALA A 355 -9.24 -15.50 -50.45
C ALA A 355 -8.86 -16.61 -51.43
N VAL A 356 -7.94 -17.51 -51.03
CA VAL A 356 -7.52 -18.64 -51.85
C VAL A 356 -8.66 -19.62 -52.07
N PHE A 357 -9.44 -19.95 -51.04
CA PHE A 357 -10.55 -20.90 -51.14
C PHE A 357 -11.77 -20.35 -51.88
N LEU A 358 -12.18 -19.11 -51.56
CA LEU A 358 -13.37 -18.51 -52.16
C LEU A 358 -13.11 -17.87 -53.52
N ARG A 359 -11.86 -17.55 -53.84
CA ARG A 359 -11.44 -16.86 -55.08
C ARG A 359 -12.25 -15.61 -55.39
N ARG A 360 -12.82 -14.95 -54.39
CA ARG A 360 -13.64 -13.72 -54.50
C ARG A 360 -13.26 -12.76 -53.38
N LEU A 361 -12.95 -11.51 -53.73
CA LEU A 361 -12.52 -10.50 -52.75
C LEU A 361 -13.65 -10.04 -51.83
N LEU A 362 -14.87 -9.85 -52.32
CA LEU A 362 -15.97 -9.33 -51.52
C LEU A 362 -16.34 -10.21 -50.33
N PRO A 363 -16.55 -11.53 -50.46
CA PRO A 363 -16.76 -12.40 -49.30
C PRO A 363 -15.57 -12.42 -48.30
N THR A 364 -14.33 -12.31 -48.80
CA THR A 364 -13.13 -12.26 -47.95
C THR A 364 -13.14 -11.03 -47.07
N VAL A 365 -13.44 -9.84 -47.64
CA VAL A 365 -13.55 -8.59 -46.87
C VAL A 365 -14.63 -8.67 -45.79
N ILE A 366 -15.78 -9.25 -46.13
CA ILE A 366 -16.89 -9.43 -45.17
C ILE A 366 -16.44 -10.31 -43.99
N ILE A 367 -15.75 -11.42 -44.27
CA ILE A 367 -15.29 -12.33 -43.22
C ILE A 367 -14.25 -11.64 -42.32
N VAL A 368 -13.28 -10.90 -42.88
CA VAL A 368 -12.31 -10.15 -42.11
C VAL A 368 -12.99 -9.05 -41.26
N ALA A 369 -13.96 -8.36 -41.81
CA ALA A 369 -14.75 -7.38 -41.08
C ALA A 369 -15.49 -8.01 -39.88
N THR A 370 -16.03 -9.22 -40.02
CA THR A 370 -16.70 -9.91 -38.91
C THR A 370 -15.77 -10.24 -37.75
N ILE A 371 -14.46 -10.45 -37.97
CA ILE A 371 -13.49 -10.63 -36.92
C ILE A 371 -13.35 -9.36 -36.09
N LEU A 372 -13.22 -8.18 -36.74
CA LEU A 372 -13.15 -6.90 -36.02
C LEU A 372 -14.42 -6.63 -35.20
N PHE A 373 -15.59 -6.93 -35.77
CA PHE A 373 -16.88 -6.82 -35.08
C PHE A 373 -16.93 -7.73 -33.85
N ALA A 374 -16.46 -8.98 -33.94
CA ALA A 374 -16.45 -9.92 -32.85
C ALA A 374 -15.58 -9.41 -31.69
N ILE A 375 -14.43 -8.81 -32.00
CA ILE A 375 -13.53 -8.22 -30.97
C ILE A 375 -14.23 -7.03 -30.29
N LEU A 376 -14.87 -6.14 -31.06
CA LEU A 376 -15.57 -4.99 -30.49
C LEU A 376 -16.77 -5.40 -29.63
N ILE A 377 -17.51 -6.43 -30.04
CA ILE A 377 -18.61 -6.99 -29.23
C ILE A 377 -18.06 -7.64 -27.94
N GLY A 378 -16.95 -8.35 -28.04
CA GLY A 378 -16.26 -8.89 -26.87
C GLY A 378 -15.85 -7.80 -25.88
N ALA A 379 -15.27 -6.70 -26.37
CA ALA A 379 -14.91 -5.55 -25.55
C ALA A 379 -16.12 -4.91 -24.84
N LEU A 380 -17.26 -4.79 -25.56
CA LEU A 380 -18.53 -4.35 -24.97
C LEU A 380 -19.00 -5.32 -23.87
N GLY A 381 -18.87 -6.63 -24.08
CA GLY A 381 -19.17 -7.66 -23.07
C GLY A 381 -18.34 -7.47 -21.79
N PHE A 382 -17.04 -7.19 -21.91
CA PHE A 382 -16.18 -6.88 -20.76
C PHE A 382 -16.66 -5.63 -20.02
N ALA A 383 -16.95 -4.56 -20.74
CA ALA A 383 -17.42 -3.31 -20.14
C ALA A 383 -18.74 -3.47 -19.38
N PHE A 384 -19.72 -4.17 -19.97
CA PHE A 384 -21.01 -4.41 -19.31
C PHE A 384 -20.94 -5.38 -18.13
N SER A 385 -20.00 -6.33 -18.15
CA SER A 385 -19.80 -7.27 -17.03
C SER A 385 -18.96 -6.68 -15.90
N GLY A 386 -18.41 -5.46 -16.05
CA GLY A 386 -17.52 -4.84 -15.07
C GLY A 386 -16.20 -5.59 -14.91
N GLN A 387 -15.78 -6.35 -15.92
CA GLN A 387 -14.51 -7.07 -15.91
C GLN A 387 -13.37 -6.18 -16.41
N THR A 388 -12.17 -6.42 -15.87
CA THR A 388 -10.96 -5.75 -16.34
C THR A 388 -10.34 -6.49 -17.51
N ILE A 389 -9.70 -5.76 -18.42
CA ILE A 389 -8.82 -6.37 -19.42
C ILE A 389 -7.50 -6.72 -18.72
N ASN A 390 -7.20 -8.00 -18.62
CA ASN A 390 -5.99 -8.50 -17.99
C ASN A 390 -5.41 -9.68 -18.79
N VAL A 391 -4.21 -10.14 -18.37
CA VAL A 391 -3.51 -11.22 -19.11
C VAL A 391 -4.35 -12.51 -19.22
N MET A 392 -5.19 -12.79 -18.21
CA MET A 392 -6.06 -13.98 -18.23
C MET A 392 -7.30 -13.81 -19.13
N THR A 393 -7.87 -12.61 -19.17
CA THR A 393 -9.05 -12.34 -20.01
C THR A 393 -8.70 -12.13 -21.48
N LEU A 394 -7.43 -11.86 -21.79
CA LEU A 394 -6.93 -11.70 -23.15
C LEU A 394 -6.45 -13.02 -23.78
N GLY A 395 -6.16 -14.07 -22.99
CA GLY A 395 -5.82 -15.42 -23.45
C GLY A 395 -7.04 -16.26 -23.73
#